data_376ebd679154e10f4f2dff7834635239
#
_entry.id   376ebd679154e10f4f2dff7834635239
#
_cell.length_a   1.000
_cell.length_b   1.000
_cell.length_c   1.000
_cell.angle_alpha   90.00
_cell.angle_beta   90.00
_cell.angle_gamma   90.00
#
_symmetry.space_group_name_H-M   'P 1'
#
loop_
_entity.id
_entity.type
_entity.pdbx_description
1 polymer ?
#
loop_
_entity_poly.entity_id
_entity_poly.type
_entity_poly.pdbx_seq_one_letter_code
_entity_poly.pdbx_strand_id
1 'polypeptide(L)'
;MRLKKIILSLLSALFVGTTLGLPSAAQAQAPSEMPPLPIDTAVRIGKLPNGLTYFIRHNEEPKGRAEFYIAQKVGSMQEEDSQQGLAHFLEHIAFNGTKNFPGKGIINFLESIGASFGGNINAYTSFDKTVYTLMKIPVPRKSIIDSC
;
A
#
# COMPACT_ATOMS: atom_id res chain seq x y z
N MET A 1 -70.46 37.68 35.84
CA MET A 1 -69.04 37.97 36.09
C MET A 1 -68.25 36.76 36.58
N ARG A 2 -68.77 35.48 36.50
CA ARG A 2 -68.09 34.24 36.95
C ARG A 2 -67.61 33.35 35.82
N LEU A 3 -68.14 33.51 34.61
CA LEU A 3 -67.82 32.60 33.48
C LEU A 3 -66.49 32.97 32.80
N LYS A 4 -66.08 34.27 32.80
CA LYS A 4 -64.79 34.71 32.20
C LYS A 4 -63.55 34.31 32.99
N LYS A 5 -63.70 34.05 34.31
CA LYS A 5 -62.58 33.60 35.18
C LYS A 5 -62.29 32.11 35.06
N ILE A 6 -63.26 31.29 34.67
CA ILE A 6 -63.10 29.83 34.50
C ILE A 6 -62.41 29.52 33.16
N ILE A 7 -62.70 30.31 32.13
CA ILE A 7 -62.07 30.11 30.82
C ILE A 7 -60.57 30.49 30.84
N LEU A 8 -60.21 31.49 31.66
CA LEU A 8 -58.82 31.90 31.79
C LEU A 8 -57.94 30.96 32.60
N SER A 9 -58.53 30.21 33.53
CA SER A 9 -57.81 29.16 34.32
C SER A 9 -57.65 27.85 33.58
N LEU A 10 -58.47 27.56 32.57
CA LEU A 10 -58.34 26.35 31.73
C LEU A 10 -57.34 26.53 30.58
N LEU A 11 -57.03 27.76 30.14
CA LEU A 11 -56.01 28.00 29.13
C LEU A 11 -54.59 27.99 29.72
N SER A 12 -54.41 28.20 31.02
CA SER A 12 -53.08 28.17 31.64
C SER A 12 -52.57 26.74 32.01
N ALA A 13 -53.45 25.73 31.97
CA ALA A 13 -53.09 24.36 32.30
C ALA A 13 -52.64 23.50 31.08
N LEU A 14 -52.75 24.07 29.84
CA LEU A 14 -52.44 23.31 28.61
C LEU A 14 -51.08 23.68 28.02
N PHE A 15 -50.22 24.42 28.75
CA PHE A 15 -48.89 24.88 28.27
C PHE A 15 -47.73 24.29 29.08
N VAL A 16 -47.99 23.21 29.81
CA VAL A 16 -46.92 22.45 30.53
C VAL A 16 -46.82 21.09 29.89
N GLY A 17 -45.87 20.88 29.01
CA GLY A 17 -45.47 19.52 28.69
C GLY A 17 -45.20 19.17 27.23
N THR A 18 -44.62 20.05 26.45
CA THR A 18 -43.86 19.58 25.26
C THR A 18 -42.50 20.27 25.22
N THR A 19 -41.65 19.90 26.17
CA THR A 19 -40.22 19.97 25.89
C THR A 19 -39.93 18.91 24.84
N LEU A 20 -40.07 19.28 23.58
CA LEU A 20 -39.45 18.54 22.48
C LEU A 20 -37.96 18.43 22.82
N GLY A 21 -37.56 17.27 23.34
CA GLY A 21 -36.16 16.95 23.49
C GLY A 21 -35.51 17.11 22.12
N LEU A 22 -34.75 18.19 21.95
CA LEU A 22 -33.87 18.32 20.80
C LEU A 22 -32.98 17.09 20.79
N PRO A 23 -32.88 16.36 19.66
CA PRO A 23 -31.95 15.25 19.61
C PRO A 23 -30.58 15.81 19.96
N SER A 24 -30.01 15.29 21.04
CA SER A 24 -28.61 15.54 21.40
C SER A 24 -27.79 15.28 20.16
N ALA A 25 -27.19 16.31 19.59
CA ALA A 25 -26.26 16.14 18.48
C ALA A 25 -25.22 15.12 18.96
N ALA A 26 -25.26 13.93 18.39
CA ALA A 26 -24.21 12.95 18.62
C ALA A 26 -22.90 13.63 18.27
N GLN A 27 -22.10 13.96 19.26
CA GLN A 27 -20.76 14.45 19.05
C GLN A 27 -20.02 13.33 18.34
N ALA A 28 -19.77 13.51 17.05
CA ALA A 28 -18.89 12.64 16.31
C ALA A 28 -17.54 12.68 17.04
N GLN A 29 -17.20 11.59 17.72
CA GLN A 29 -15.87 11.44 18.29
C GLN A 29 -14.87 11.59 17.15
N ALA A 30 -13.97 12.56 17.26
CA ALA A 30 -12.83 12.64 16.36
C ALA A 30 -12.14 11.26 16.34
N PRO A 31 -11.74 10.78 15.14
CA PRO A 31 -11.04 9.51 15.07
C PRO A 31 -9.85 9.58 16.03
N SER A 32 -9.80 8.66 16.98
CA SER A 32 -8.65 8.56 17.87
C SER A 32 -7.43 8.32 16.99
N GLU A 33 -6.45 9.19 17.04
CA GLU A 33 -5.18 8.97 16.35
C GLU A 33 -4.64 7.62 16.79
N MET A 34 -4.55 6.70 15.83
CA MET A 34 -3.93 5.40 16.10
C MET A 34 -2.47 5.65 16.47
N PRO A 35 -1.97 5.05 17.55
CA PRO A 35 -0.57 5.18 17.90
C PRO A 35 0.28 4.70 16.73
N PRO A 36 1.42 5.33 16.44
CA PRO A 36 2.31 4.91 15.38
C PRO A 36 2.74 3.46 15.63
N LEU A 37 2.70 2.64 14.58
CA LEU A 37 3.15 1.25 14.66
C LEU A 37 4.65 1.23 15.03
N PRO A 38 5.07 0.32 15.92
CA PRO A 38 6.47 0.19 16.27
C PRO A 38 7.28 -0.20 15.03
N ILE A 39 8.39 0.48 14.81
CA ILE A 39 9.33 0.16 13.74
C ILE A 39 10.07 -1.13 14.10
N ASP A 40 10.12 -2.10 13.18
CA ASP A 40 10.94 -3.30 13.33
C ASP A 40 12.43 -2.90 13.31
N THR A 41 13.09 -2.96 14.45
CA THR A 41 14.50 -2.58 14.61
C THR A 41 15.47 -3.53 13.90
N ALA A 42 15.01 -4.69 13.46
CA ALA A 42 15.81 -5.62 12.66
C ALA A 42 15.89 -5.19 11.17
N VAL A 43 15.09 -4.23 10.73
CA VAL A 43 15.14 -3.68 9.39
C VAL A 43 16.21 -2.59 9.30
N ARG A 44 17.15 -2.78 8.41
CA ARG A 44 18.12 -1.73 8.02
C ARG A 44 17.52 -0.89 6.91
N ILE A 45 17.43 0.41 7.15
CA ILE A 45 16.90 1.38 6.19
C ILE A 45 18.02 2.32 5.77
N GLY A 46 18.14 2.58 4.47
CA GLY A 46 19.10 3.53 3.94
C GLY A 46 18.64 4.14 2.63
N LYS A 47 19.43 5.10 2.15
CA LYS A 47 19.15 5.81 0.90
C LYS A 47 20.42 5.86 0.05
N LEU A 48 20.30 5.52 -1.23
CA LEU A 48 21.38 5.63 -2.18
C LEU A 48 21.55 7.07 -2.69
N PRO A 49 22.72 7.43 -3.25
CA PRO A 49 22.95 8.77 -3.80
C PRO A 49 21.95 9.21 -4.89
N ASN A 50 21.38 8.26 -5.63
CA ASN A 50 20.35 8.50 -6.64
C ASN A 50 18.94 8.70 -6.05
N GLY A 51 18.80 8.68 -4.72
CA GLY A 51 17.52 8.87 -4.03
C GLY A 51 16.73 7.59 -3.74
N LEU A 52 17.15 6.42 -4.25
CA LEU A 52 16.50 5.15 -3.96
C LEU A 52 16.61 4.83 -2.47
N THR A 53 15.47 4.59 -1.81
CA THR A 53 15.43 4.10 -0.43
C THR A 53 15.42 2.58 -0.44
N TYR A 54 16.24 1.96 0.40
CA TYR A 54 16.29 0.52 0.52
C TYR A 54 15.97 0.06 1.95
N PHE A 55 15.42 -1.14 2.04
CA PHE A 55 15.08 -1.82 3.28
C PHE A 55 15.72 -3.22 3.23
N ILE A 56 16.50 -3.57 4.23
CA ILE A 56 17.12 -4.89 4.31
C ILE A 56 16.75 -5.52 5.64
N ARG A 57 16.17 -6.71 5.60
CA ARG A 57 15.86 -7.52 6.76
C ARG A 57 16.46 -8.90 6.61
N HIS A 58 17.20 -9.33 7.63
CA HIS A 58 17.65 -10.73 7.71
C HIS A 58 16.47 -11.62 8.08
N ASN A 59 16.34 -12.74 7.33
CA ASN A 59 15.32 -13.75 7.58
C ASN A 59 15.93 -15.15 7.27
N GLU A 60 15.67 -16.11 8.13
CA GLU A 60 16.13 -17.50 7.95
C GLU A 60 15.03 -18.49 7.57
N GLU A 61 13.81 -17.99 7.32
CA GLU A 61 12.68 -18.79 6.92
C GLU A 61 12.14 -18.40 5.53
N PRO A 62 12.36 -19.22 4.50
CA PRO A 62 13.17 -20.46 4.47
C PRO A 62 14.67 -20.16 4.36
N LYS A 63 15.49 -20.97 5.03
CA LYS A 63 16.95 -20.81 5.04
C LYS A 63 17.56 -20.92 3.64
N GLY A 64 18.57 -20.09 3.36
CA GLY A 64 19.30 -20.08 2.08
C GLY A 64 18.46 -19.54 0.91
N ARG A 65 17.44 -18.75 1.19
CA ARG A 65 16.62 -18.07 0.19
C ARG A 65 16.65 -16.56 0.43
N ALA A 66 16.53 -15.80 -0.66
CA ALA A 66 16.37 -14.36 -0.61
C ALA A 66 15.13 -13.94 -1.40
N GLU A 67 14.57 -12.81 -1.00
CA GLU A 67 13.49 -12.12 -1.71
C GLU A 67 13.92 -10.70 -2.02
N PHE A 68 13.65 -10.25 -3.24
CA PHE A 68 13.95 -8.91 -3.70
C PHE A 68 12.68 -8.26 -4.25
N TYR A 69 12.48 -7.01 -3.87
CA TYR A 69 11.37 -6.20 -4.32
C TYR A 69 11.90 -4.85 -4.79
N ILE A 70 11.54 -4.44 -5.99
CA ILE A 70 11.73 -3.08 -6.48
C ILE A 70 10.36 -2.48 -6.68
N ALA A 71 10.01 -1.49 -5.87
CA ALA A 71 8.75 -0.77 -5.98
C ALA A 71 9.00 0.65 -6.48
N GLN A 72 8.41 0.97 -7.62
CA GLN A 72 8.41 2.30 -8.21
C GLN A 72 7.04 2.94 -8.00
N LYS A 73 7.01 4.20 -7.56
CA LYS A 73 5.78 4.98 -7.40
C LYS A 73 5.32 5.55 -8.75
N VAL A 74 5.17 4.69 -9.72
CA VAL A 74 4.71 4.98 -11.08
C VAL A 74 3.72 3.92 -11.51
N GLY A 75 2.54 4.34 -11.92
CA GLY A 75 1.48 3.49 -12.41
C GLY A 75 0.56 4.29 -13.34
N SER A 76 -0.63 3.78 -13.63
CA SER A 76 -1.52 4.40 -14.62
C SER A 76 -2.04 5.79 -14.23
N MET A 77 -2.03 6.16 -12.96
CA MET A 77 -2.44 7.50 -12.51
C MET A 77 -1.44 8.61 -12.87
N GLN A 78 -0.20 8.27 -13.15
CA GLN A 78 0.84 9.21 -13.57
C GLN A 78 0.95 9.36 -15.09
N GLU A 79 0.13 8.61 -15.84
CA GLU A 79 0.11 8.65 -17.30
C GLU A 79 -0.78 9.81 -17.80
N GLU A 80 -0.32 10.48 -18.85
CA GLU A 80 -1.18 11.38 -19.62
C GLU A 80 -2.08 10.58 -20.55
N ASP A 81 -3.20 11.17 -21.00
CA ASP A 81 -4.18 10.49 -21.87
C ASP A 81 -3.55 9.91 -23.14
N SER A 82 -2.51 10.56 -23.67
CA SER A 82 -1.76 10.09 -24.84
C SER A 82 -0.75 8.97 -24.55
N GLN A 83 -0.54 8.62 -23.28
CA GLN A 83 0.48 7.70 -22.79
C GLN A 83 -0.12 6.53 -22.00
N GLN A 84 -1.42 6.32 -22.09
CA GLN A 84 -2.11 5.26 -21.35
C GLN A 84 -1.54 3.87 -21.67
N GLY A 85 -1.23 3.12 -20.63
CA GLY A 85 -0.65 1.77 -20.69
C GLY A 85 0.88 1.75 -20.77
N LEU A 86 1.55 2.91 -20.77
CA LEU A 86 3.00 2.98 -20.92
C LEU A 86 3.75 2.41 -19.70
N ALA A 87 3.22 2.61 -18.49
CA ALA A 87 3.81 2.03 -17.27
C ALA A 87 3.79 0.49 -17.31
N HIS A 88 2.68 -0.10 -17.73
CA HIS A 88 2.53 -1.55 -17.90
C HIS A 88 3.41 -2.07 -19.05
N PHE A 89 3.49 -1.34 -20.14
CA PHE A 89 4.38 -1.69 -21.25
C PHE A 89 5.86 -1.69 -20.83
N LEU A 90 6.29 -0.69 -20.06
CA LEU A 90 7.64 -0.63 -19.51
C LEU A 90 7.93 -1.79 -18.55
N GLU A 91 6.96 -2.22 -17.78
CA GLU A 91 7.07 -3.42 -16.93
C GLU A 91 7.44 -4.65 -17.77
N HIS A 92 6.74 -4.90 -18.88
CA HIS A 92 7.05 -6.01 -19.78
C HIS A 92 8.45 -5.88 -20.42
N ILE A 93 8.86 -4.67 -20.83
CA ILE A 93 10.15 -4.42 -21.45
C ILE A 93 11.30 -4.65 -20.45
N ALA A 94 11.09 -4.42 -19.16
CA ALA A 94 12.13 -4.61 -18.16
C ALA A 94 12.72 -6.03 -18.14
N PHE A 95 11.99 -7.03 -18.63
CA PHE A 95 12.45 -8.41 -18.77
C PHE A 95 13.11 -8.73 -20.11
N ASN A 96 13.11 -7.80 -21.06
CA ASN A 96 13.66 -8.01 -22.39
C ASN A 96 15.19 -7.83 -22.49
N GLY A 97 15.83 -7.53 -21.38
CA GLY A 97 17.28 -7.51 -21.27
C GLY A 97 17.86 -6.20 -20.77
N THR A 98 19.07 -6.32 -20.30
CA THR A 98 19.90 -5.23 -19.82
C THR A 98 21.29 -5.30 -20.45
N LYS A 99 22.13 -4.30 -20.18
CA LYS A 99 23.53 -4.33 -20.60
C LYS A 99 24.27 -5.58 -20.14
N ASN A 100 24.00 -6.03 -18.92
CA ASN A 100 24.68 -7.18 -18.31
C ASN A 100 23.97 -8.52 -18.64
N PHE A 101 22.70 -8.47 -18.98
CA PHE A 101 21.88 -9.63 -19.33
C PHE A 101 21.10 -9.36 -20.62
N PRO A 102 21.76 -9.44 -21.81
CA PRO A 102 21.11 -9.18 -23.09
C PRO A 102 19.95 -10.14 -23.39
N GLY A 103 18.88 -9.64 -23.99
CA GLY A 103 17.72 -10.44 -24.37
C GLY A 103 17.08 -11.12 -23.16
N LYS A 104 16.90 -12.42 -23.22
CA LYS A 104 16.35 -13.24 -22.10
C LYS A 104 17.40 -13.63 -21.04
N GLY A 105 18.57 -13.00 -21.04
CA GLY A 105 19.71 -13.39 -20.20
C GLY A 105 19.38 -13.44 -18.72
N ILE A 106 18.61 -12.48 -18.17
CA ILE A 106 18.24 -12.49 -16.74
C ILE A 106 17.30 -13.65 -16.41
N ILE A 107 16.32 -13.93 -17.27
CA ILE A 107 15.40 -15.06 -17.08
C ILE A 107 16.16 -16.37 -17.11
N ASN A 108 16.98 -16.58 -18.13
CA ASN A 108 17.80 -17.79 -18.27
C ASN A 108 18.75 -17.99 -17.07
N PHE A 109 19.35 -16.89 -16.58
CA PHE A 109 20.21 -16.96 -15.39
C PHE A 109 19.41 -17.41 -14.17
N LEU A 110 18.26 -16.79 -13.89
CA LEU A 110 17.43 -17.10 -12.75
C LEU A 110 16.87 -18.53 -12.82
N GLU A 111 16.47 -19.00 -13.99
CA GLU A 111 16.06 -20.38 -14.23
C GLU A 111 17.19 -21.39 -13.98
N SER A 112 18.42 -21.04 -14.36
CA SER A 112 19.60 -21.89 -14.12
C SER A 112 19.91 -22.12 -12.65
N ILE A 113 19.45 -21.22 -11.76
CA ILE A 113 19.59 -21.35 -10.31
C ILE A 113 18.31 -21.86 -9.62
N GLY A 114 17.34 -22.34 -10.41
CA GLY A 114 16.11 -22.95 -9.91
C GLY A 114 14.96 -22.02 -9.59
N ALA A 115 14.97 -20.80 -10.14
CA ALA A 115 13.82 -19.91 -10.13
C ALA A 115 13.01 -20.10 -11.42
N SER A 116 11.69 -19.88 -11.38
CA SER A 116 10.81 -19.97 -12.54
C SER A 116 10.10 -18.65 -12.80
N PHE A 117 9.95 -18.31 -14.09
CA PHE A 117 9.15 -17.15 -14.49
C PHE A 117 7.67 -17.40 -14.16
N GLY A 118 6.97 -16.39 -13.64
CA GLY A 118 5.60 -16.51 -13.14
C GLY A 118 5.48 -17.08 -11.72
N GLY A 119 6.40 -17.96 -11.31
CA GLY A 119 6.42 -18.54 -9.95
C GLY A 119 7.29 -17.77 -8.97
N ASN A 120 8.56 -17.57 -9.33
CA ASN A 120 9.54 -16.87 -8.51
C ASN A 120 9.85 -15.46 -9.03
N ILE A 121 9.74 -15.25 -10.34
CA ILE A 121 10.01 -14.00 -11.02
C ILE A 121 8.69 -13.46 -11.51
N ASN A 122 8.31 -12.29 -11.05
CA ASN A 122 7.05 -11.67 -11.45
C ASN A 122 7.14 -10.15 -11.35
N ALA A 123 6.15 -9.48 -11.95
CA ALA A 123 5.93 -8.05 -11.78
C ALA A 123 4.44 -7.74 -11.88
N TYR A 124 4.06 -6.58 -11.45
CA TYR A 124 2.71 -6.05 -11.69
C TYR A 124 2.72 -4.53 -11.72
N THR A 125 1.85 -3.97 -12.53
CA THR A 125 1.55 -2.54 -12.59
C THR A 125 0.15 -2.28 -12.07
N SER A 126 0.02 -1.29 -11.20
CA SER A 126 -1.23 -0.84 -10.59
C SER A 126 -1.45 0.64 -10.90
N PHE A 127 -2.46 1.26 -10.26
CA PHE A 127 -2.76 2.68 -10.47
C PHE A 127 -1.62 3.60 -10.02
N ASP A 128 -0.97 3.29 -8.91
CA ASP A 128 0.00 4.17 -8.22
C ASP A 128 1.43 3.62 -8.18
N LYS A 129 1.64 2.38 -8.63
CA LYS A 129 2.95 1.73 -8.53
C LYS A 129 3.15 0.61 -9.54
N THR A 130 4.41 0.36 -9.84
CA THR A 130 4.90 -0.85 -10.52
C THR A 130 5.87 -1.57 -9.59
N VAL A 131 5.69 -2.87 -9.41
CA VAL A 131 6.50 -3.68 -8.50
C VAL A 131 7.06 -4.88 -9.23
N TYR A 132 8.38 -5.05 -9.13
CA TYR A 132 9.11 -6.24 -9.60
C TYR A 132 9.48 -7.10 -8.40
N THR A 133 9.32 -8.40 -8.53
CA THR A 133 9.55 -9.34 -7.43
C THR A 133 10.40 -10.52 -7.86
N LEU A 134 11.40 -10.84 -7.04
CA LEU A 134 12.14 -12.11 -7.10
C LEU A 134 11.93 -12.80 -5.77
N MET A 135 11.14 -13.87 -5.75
CA MET A 135 10.72 -14.56 -4.54
C MET A 135 11.39 -15.93 -4.40
N LYS A 136 11.81 -16.26 -3.17
CA LYS A 136 12.38 -17.56 -2.82
C LYS A 136 13.59 -17.95 -3.68
N ILE A 137 14.40 -16.97 -4.08
CA ILE A 137 15.59 -17.19 -4.91
C ILE A 137 16.64 -17.97 -4.10
N PRO A 138 17.14 -19.11 -4.59
CA PRO A 138 18.23 -19.83 -3.93
C PRO A 138 19.51 -18.99 -3.92
N VAL A 139 20.10 -18.79 -2.75
CA VAL A 139 21.32 -17.98 -2.61
C VAL A 139 22.44 -18.77 -1.92
N PRO A 140 22.92 -19.88 -2.54
CA PRO A 140 23.96 -20.69 -1.95
C PRO A 140 25.32 -19.97 -1.91
N ARG A 141 25.49 -18.90 -2.69
CA ARG A 141 26.72 -18.10 -2.79
C ARG A 141 26.39 -16.61 -2.90
N LYS A 142 27.26 -15.78 -2.33
CA LYS A 142 27.13 -14.32 -2.40
C LYS A 142 27.02 -13.79 -3.83
N SER A 143 27.75 -14.37 -4.78
CA SER A 143 27.73 -13.97 -6.19
C SER A 143 26.33 -14.00 -6.82
N ILE A 144 25.43 -14.84 -6.32
CA ILE A 144 24.05 -14.89 -6.82
C ILE A 144 23.28 -13.64 -6.39
N ILE A 145 23.49 -13.18 -5.16
CA ILE A 145 22.88 -11.93 -4.67
C ILE A 145 23.37 -10.74 -5.50
N ASP A 146 24.68 -10.72 -5.81
CA ASP A 146 25.29 -9.64 -6.59
C ASP A 146 24.76 -9.59 -8.05
N SER A 147 24.20 -10.69 -8.56
CA SER A 147 23.63 -10.81 -9.91
C SER A 147 22.12 -10.53 -9.97
N CYS A 148 21.41 -10.66 -8.85
CA CYS A 148 19.97 -10.36 -8.77
C CYS A 148 19.70 -8.85 -8.64
#